data_9b2fcea347aa64f285138cd1bf09439e
#
_entry.id   9b2fcea347aa64f285138cd1bf09439e
#
_cell.length_a   1.000
_cell.length_b   1.000
_cell.length_c   1.000
_cell.angle_alpha   90.00
_cell.angle_beta   90.00
_cell.angle_gamma   90.00
#
_symmetry.space_group_name_H-M   'P 1'
#
loop_
_entity.id
_entity.type
_entity.pdbx_description
1 polymer ?
#
loop_
_entity_poly.entity_id
_entity_poly.type
_entity_poly.pdbx_seq_one_letter_code
_entity_poly.pdbx_strand_id
1 'polypeptide(L)'
;MIDRTIPYYNIIMRCDRVLPMEIKLPEGKAIFFGETLYWAPAQTPDLKGLRVLRVGLELGEIRKGRFLPAHALALWLKTAKNKESYPAGSKEMADYLHGDVVPSRKNGWCLVMADGYSIGWGKGDGNVLKNHYPKGLRR
;
A
#
# COMPACT_ATOMS: atom_id res chain seq x y z
N MET A 1 -10.63 19.24 6.95
CA MET A 1 -10.03 17.94 7.27
C MET A 1 -11.02 17.11 8.06
N ILE A 2 -11.30 15.92 7.60
CA ILE A 2 -12.22 14.98 8.27
C ILE A 2 -11.36 13.96 9.00
N ASP A 3 -11.49 13.94 10.32
CA ASP A 3 -10.82 12.94 11.15
C ASP A 3 -11.81 11.80 11.40
N ARG A 4 -11.52 10.63 10.82
CA ARG A 4 -12.31 9.42 11.04
C ARG A 4 -11.40 8.36 11.62
N THR A 5 -11.68 7.93 12.84
CA THR A 5 -10.92 6.89 13.50
C THR A 5 -11.70 5.59 13.47
N ILE A 6 -11.06 4.53 13.02
CA ILE A 6 -11.68 3.20 12.91
C ILE A 6 -10.85 2.22 13.76
N PRO A 7 -11.47 1.48 14.72
CA PRO A 7 -10.75 0.48 15.49
C PRO A 7 -10.16 -0.63 14.61
N TYR A 8 -9.09 -1.23 15.06
CA TYR A 8 -8.34 -2.27 14.34
C TYR A 8 -9.23 -3.38 13.76
N TYR A 9 -10.09 -3.99 14.59
CA TYR A 9 -10.94 -5.09 14.14
C TYR A 9 -11.93 -4.65 13.05
N ASN A 10 -12.36 -3.41 13.06
CA ASN A 10 -13.28 -2.90 12.03
C ASN A 10 -12.58 -2.76 10.68
N ILE A 11 -11.30 -2.45 10.67
CA ILE A 11 -10.51 -2.37 9.44
C ILE A 11 -10.32 -3.75 8.84
N ILE A 12 -10.03 -4.76 9.65
CA ILE A 12 -9.90 -6.14 9.17
C ILE A 12 -11.22 -6.59 8.53
N MET A 13 -12.35 -6.29 9.15
CA MET A 13 -13.67 -6.62 8.60
C MET A 13 -14.02 -5.82 7.35
N ARG A 14 -13.40 -4.67 7.15
CA ARG A 14 -13.61 -3.80 5.98
C ARG A 14 -12.52 -3.91 4.94
N CYS A 15 -11.57 -4.81 5.12
CA CYS A 15 -10.45 -4.97 4.18
C CYS A 15 -10.90 -5.11 2.73
N ASP A 16 -12.00 -5.80 2.50
CA ASP A 16 -12.55 -5.98 1.15
C ASP A 16 -13.05 -4.67 0.53
N ARG A 17 -13.40 -3.69 1.34
CA ARG A 17 -13.96 -2.41 0.88
C ARG A 17 -12.94 -1.28 0.86
N VAL A 18 -12.06 -1.24 1.87
CA VAL A 18 -11.10 -0.14 2.03
C VAL A 18 -9.73 -0.56 1.52
N LEU A 19 -9.25 -1.71 1.98
CA LEU A 19 -7.97 -2.26 1.55
C LEU A 19 -8.22 -3.48 0.67
N PRO A 20 -8.07 -3.34 -0.67
CA PRO A 20 -8.33 -4.45 -1.59
C PRO A 20 -7.22 -5.50 -1.61
N MET A 21 -6.40 -5.56 -0.56
CA MET A 21 -5.36 -6.56 -0.39
C MET A 21 -5.36 -7.08 1.04
N GLU A 22 -5.00 -8.34 1.22
CA GLU A 22 -4.84 -8.93 2.55
C GLU A 22 -3.45 -8.64 3.08
N ILE A 23 -3.37 -7.84 4.13
CA ILE A 23 -2.13 -7.51 4.81
C ILE A 23 -2.36 -7.58 6.32
N LYS A 24 -1.27 -7.80 7.05
CA LYS A 24 -1.30 -7.80 8.51
C LYS A 24 -0.74 -6.49 9.03
N LEU A 25 -1.55 -5.81 9.83
CA LEU A 25 -1.16 -4.59 10.51
C LEU A 25 -1.06 -4.86 12.01
N PRO A 26 -0.15 -4.19 12.73
CA PRO A 26 -0.08 -4.32 14.19
C PRO A 26 -1.30 -3.70 14.82
N GLU A 27 -1.47 -3.88 16.14
CA GLU A 27 -2.51 -3.20 16.86
C GLU A 27 -2.41 -1.70 16.65
N GLY A 28 -3.54 -1.06 16.34
CA GLY A 28 -3.56 0.36 16.03
C GLY A 28 -4.94 0.81 15.61
N LYS A 29 -4.99 1.96 14.97
CA LYS A 29 -6.23 2.54 14.45
C LYS A 29 -5.99 3.27 13.14
N ALA A 30 -7.01 3.29 12.29
CA ALA A 30 -6.98 4.02 11.04
C ALA A 30 -7.47 5.44 11.26
N ILE A 31 -6.76 6.40 10.68
CA ILE A 31 -7.12 7.81 10.74
C ILE A 31 -7.14 8.37 9.34
N PHE A 32 -8.25 9.00 8.95
CA PHE A 32 -8.34 9.71 7.69
C PHE A 32 -7.98 11.17 7.86
N PHE A 33 -7.11 11.68 7.00
CA PHE A 33 -6.91 13.11 6.80
C PHE A 33 -7.31 13.42 5.36
N GLY A 34 -8.50 14.01 5.18
CA GLY A 34 -9.08 14.12 3.86
C GLY A 34 -9.33 12.74 3.27
N GLU A 35 -8.71 12.44 2.15
CA GLU A 35 -8.84 11.17 1.46
C GLU A 35 -7.65 10.23 1.72
N THR A 36 -6.69 10.65 2.55
CA THR A 36 -5.51 9.85 2.87
C THR A 36 -5.73 9.09 4.16
N LEU A 37 -5.45 7.78 4.12
CA LEU A 37 -5.61 6.87 5.24
C LEU A 37 -4.26 6.56 5.87
N TYR A 38 -4.19 6.74 7.20
CA TYR A 38 -2.99 6.44 7.99
C TYR A 38 -3.30 5.36 9.02
N TRP A 39 -2.29 4.57 9.35
CA TRP A 39 -2.34 3.63 10.46
C TRP A 39 -1.51 4.18 11.60
N ALA A 40 -2.13 4.38 12.76
CA ALA A 40 -1.51 5.02 13.92
C ALA A 40 -1.56 4.09 15.13
N PRO A 41 -0.67 4.31 16.15
CA PRO A 41 -0.75 3.57 17.40
C PRO A 41 -2.13 3.73 18.05
N ALA A 42 -2.60 2.67 18.73
CA ALA A 42 -3.93 2.63 19.32
C ALA A 42 -4.17 3.78 20.32
N GLN A 43 -3.13 4.22 21.04
CA GLN A 43 -3.18 5.28 22.03
C GLN A 43 -2.98 6.68 21.44
N THR A 44 -2.96 6.84 20.13
CA THR A 44 -2.87 8.16 19.50
C THR A 44 -4.06 9.01 19.95
N PRO A 45 -3.83 10.23 20.48
CA PRO A 45 -4.91 11.10 20.95
C PRO A 45 -5.72 11.65 19.79
N ASP A 46 -6.86 12.27 20.12
CA ASP A 46 -7.66 12.98 19.14
C ASP A 46 -6.82 14.13 18.56
N LEU A 47 -6.66 14.14 17.24
CA LEU A 47 -5.84 15.12 16.54
C LEU A 47 -6.65 16.32 16.03
N LYS A 48 -7.93 16.35 16.35
CA LYS A 48 -8.84 17.43 15.94
C LYS A 48 -8.33 18.77 16.43
N GLY A 49 -8.27 19.74 15.55
CA GLY A 49 -7.78 21.09 15.90
C GLY A 49 -6.26 21.22 15.91
N LEU A 50 -5.51 20.13 15.72
CA LEU A 50 -4.06 20.17 15.68
C LEU A 50 -3.57 20.18 14.23
N ARG A 51 -2.47 20.89 14.00
CA ARG A 51 -1.80 20.83 12.72
C ARG A 51 -0.87 19.62 12.72
N VAL A 52 -1.22 18.59 11.96
CA VAL A 52 -0.48 17.36 11.90
C VAL A 52 0.11 17.17 10.51
N LEU A 53 1.43 16.95 10.42
CA LEU A 53 2.10 16.69 9.15
C LEU A 53 2.08 15.21 8.80
N ARG A 54 2.20 14.35 9.82
CA ARG A 54 2.18 12.90 9.63
C ARG A 54 1.79 12.23 10.94
N VAL A 55 0.92 11.22 10.86
CA VAL A 55 0.36 10.61 12.07
C VAL A 55 0.75 9.12 12.22
N GLY A 56 1.52 8.59 11.33
CA GLY A 56 1.91 7.19 11.39
C GLY A 56 2.24 6.67 10.00
N LEU A 57 1.91 5.40 9.76
CA LEU A 57 2.14 4.78 8.45
C LEU A 57 1.04 5.18 7.48
N GLU A 58 1.40 5.80 6.38
CA GLU A 58 0.45 6.07 5.30
C GLU A 58 0.08 4.75 4.61
N LEU A 59 -1.19 4.39 4.67
CA LEU A 59 -1.69 3.18 4.02
C LEU A 59 -2.02 3.42 2.55
N GLY A 60 -2.53 4.61 2.22
CA GLY A 60 -2.92 4.96 0.87
C GLY A 60 -3.94 6.06 0.85
N GLU A 61 -4.55 6.28 -0.30
CA GLU A 61 -5.58 7.30 -0.47
C GLU A 61 -6.77 6.74 -1.22
N ILE A 62 -7.93 7.35 -1.00
CA ILE A 62 -9.14 7.03 -1.75
C ILE A 62 -9.31 8.11 -2.81
N ARG A 63 -9.27 7.70 -4.07
CA ARG A 63 -9.43 8.60 -5.20
C ARG A 63 -10.53 8.07 -6.11
N LYS A 64 -11.58 8.88 -6.32
CA LYS A 64 -12.74 8.49 -7.13
C LYS A 64 -13.34 7.16 -6.70
N GLY A 65 -13.45 6.96 -5.37
CA GLY A 65 -14.02 5.74 -4.79
C GLY A 65 -13.10 4.52 -4.82
N ARG A 66 -11.86 4.67 -5.26
CA ARG A 66 -10.89 3.58 -5.34
C ARG A 66 -9.74 3.80 -4.38
N PHE A 67 -9.32 2.74 -3.72
CA PHE A 67 -8.15 2.78 -2.85
C PHE A 67 -6.87 2.61 -3.65
N LEU A 68 -5.92 3.53 -3.44
CA LEU A 68 -4.59 3.48 -4.02
C LEU A 68 -3.59 3.28 -2.89
N PRO A 69 -2.92 2.12 -2.79
CA PRO A 69 -1.96 1.88 -1.71
C PRO A 69 -0.75 2.79 -1.81
N ALA A 70 -0.28 3.26 -0.65
CA ALA A 70 0.90 4.11 -0.58
C ALA A 70 2.17 3.31 -0.79
N HIS A 71 3.18 3.93 -1.41
CA HIS A 71 4.50 3.32 -1.54
C HIS A 71 5.12 3.03 -0.17
N ALA A 72 4.89 3.90 0.81
CA ALA A 72 5.35 3.69 2.18
C ALA A 72 4.83 2.38 2.77
N LEU A 73 3.58 2.02 2.47
CA LEU A 73 3.02 0.74 2.91
C LEU A 73 3.78 -0.44 2.29
N ALA A 74 4.09 -0.37 0.99
CA ALA A 74 4.86 -1.42 0.34
C ALA A 74 6.21 -1.62 1.00
N LEU A 75 6.93 -0.55 1.29
CA LEU A 75 8.23 -0.62 1.94
C LEU A 75 8.16 -1.12 3.38
N TRP A 76 7.06 -0.82 4.07
CA TRP A 76 6.86 -1.26 5.45
C TRP A 76 6.53 -2.75 5.54
N LEU A 77 5.78 -3.28 4.57
CA LEU A 77 5.39 -4.69 4.55
C LEU A 77 6.59 -5.57 4.24
N LYS A 78 6.72 -6.67 4.98
CA LYS A 78 7.74 -7.68 4.71
C LYS A 78 7.23 -8.71 3.71
N THR A 79 5.92 -8.91 3.67
CA THR A 79 5.26 -9.82 2.76
C THR A 79 3.78 -9.48 2.67
N ALA A 80 3.11 -10.01 1.66
CA ALA A 80 1.67 -9.91 1.49
C ALA A 80 1.17 -11.24 0.94
N LYS A 81 -0.13 -11.50 1.08
CA LYS A 81 -0.73 -12.71 0.52
C LYS A 81 -0.60 -12.74 -1.00
N ASN A 82 -0.84 -11.60 -1.65
CA ASN A 82 -0.66 -11.46 -3.09
C ASN A 82 0.65 -10.73 -3.37
N LYS A 83 1.63 -11.46 -3.86
CA LYS A 83 2.96 -10.92 -4.15
C LYS A 83 3.55 -11.55 -5.39
N GLU A 84 4.43 -10.81 -6.03
CA GLU A 84 5.21 -11.29 -7.17
C GLU A 84 6.67 -10.98 -6.92
N SER A 85 7.51 -12.01 -6.97
CA SER A 85 8.94 -11.86 -6.72
C SER A 85 9.73 -12.00 -8.02
N TYR A 86 10.67 -11.11 -8.21
CA TYR A 86 11.63 -11.19 -9.31
C TYR A 86 13.04 -11.10 -8.73
N PRO A 87 14.02 -11.86 -9.27
CA PRO A 87 15.40 -11.69 -8.83
C PRO A 87 15.89 -10.25 -9.04
N ALA A 88 16.66 -9.73 -8.10
CA ALA A 88 17.10 -8.33 -8.13
C ALA A 88 17.86 -7.98 -9.42
N GLY A 89 18.63 -8.91 -9.96
CA GLY A 89 19.39 -8.70 -11.20
C GLY A 89 18.64 -9.09 -12.47
N SER A 90 17.34 -9.41 -12.39
CA SER A 90 16.58 -9.85 -13.55
C SER A 90 16.16 -8.68 -14.44
N LYS A 91 15.86 -9.01 -15.70
CA LYS A 91 15.31 -8.05 -16.65
C LYS A 91 13.97 -7.52 -16.16
N GLU A 92 13.13 -8.40 -15.61
CA GLU A 92 11.82 -8.04 -15.10
C GLU A 92 11.92 -6.99 -13.98
N MET A 93 12.88 -7.14 -13.06
CA MET A 93 13.09 -6.16 -12.02
C MET A 93 13.61 -4.84 -12.57
N ALA A 94 14.52 -4.87 -13.54
CA ALA A 94 14.99 -3.67 -14.21
C ALA A 94 13.86 -2.94 -14.92
N ASP A 95 12.99 -3.67 -15.61
CA ASP A 95 11.82 -3.10 -16.29
C ASP A 95 10.85 -2.48 -15.27
N TYR A 96 10.62 -3.16 -14.14
CA TYR A 96 9.76 -2.62 -13.09
C TYR A 96 10.31 -1.30 -12.53
N LEU A 97 11.60 -1.25 -12.22
CA LEU A 97 12.22 -0.03 -11.69
C LEU A 97 12.23 1.10 -12.71
N HIS A 98 12.20 0.79 -13.98
CA HIS A 98 12.09 1.77 -15.06
C HIS A 98 10.67 2.34 -15.18
N GLY A 99 9.67 1.61 -14.73
CA GLY A 99 8.27 2.00 -14.81
C GLY A 99 7.47 1.21 -15.84
N ASP A 100 8.07 0.17 -16.40
CA ASP A 100 7.44 -0.63 -17.44
C ASP A 100 6.50 -1.68 -16.85
N VAL A 101 5.59 -2.16 -17.68
CA VAL A 101 4.74 -3.30 -17.38
C VAL A 101 5.61 -4.56 -17.37
N VAL A 102 5.35 -5.48 -16.44
CA VAL A 102 6.09 -6.74 -16.33
C VAL A 102 5.13 -7.92 -16.39
N PRO A 103 5.60 -9.10 -16.86
CA PRO A 103 4.72 -10.26 -16.92
C PRO A 103 4.38 -10.79 -15.54
N SER A 104 3.12 -11.14 -15.32
CA SER A 104 2.65 -11.72 -14.07
C SER A 104 1.30 -12.38 -14.29
N ARG A 105 1.03 -13.46 -13.56
CA ARG A 105 -0.28 -14.12 -13.54
C ARG A 105 -1.15 -13.66 -12.39
N LYS A 106 -0.66 -12.72 -11.58
CA LYS A 106 -1.38 -12.21 -10.42
C LYS A 106 -2.50 -11.27 -10.85
N ASN A 107 -3.53 -11.18 -10.02
CA ASN A 107 -4.67 -10.28 -10.20
C ASN A 107 -4.76 -9.29 -9.05
N GLY A 108 -5.18 -8.06 -9.34
CA GLY A 108 -5.37 -7.03 -8.33
C GLY A 108 -4.06 -6.48 -7.79
N TRP A 109 -4.15 -5.78 -6.66
CA TRP A 109 -2.98 -5.20 -6.03
C TRP A 109 -2.02 -6.28 -5.57
N CYS A 110 -0.77 -6.15 -5.97
CA CYS A 110 0.26 -7.14 -5.76
C CYS A 110 1.53 -6.47 -5.25
N LEU A 111 2.08 -7.01 -4.17
CA LEU A 111 3.35 -6.51 -3.63
C LEU A 111 4.50 -7.04 -4.49
N VAL A 112 5.27 -6.14 -5.07
CA VAL A 112 6.43 -6.51 -5.89
C VAL A 112 7.65 -6.63 -4.99
N MET A 113 8.34 -7.76 -5.09
CA MET A 113 9.49 -8.10 -4.25
C MET A 113 10.70 -8.45 -5.08
N ALA A 114 11.88 -8.13 -4.56
CA ALA A 114 13.16 -8.50 -5.14
C ALA A 114 14.00 -9.18 -4.07
N ASP A 115 14.37 -10.44 -4.29
CA ASP A 115 15.19 -11.24 -3.36
C ASP A 115 14.71 -11.20 -1.92
N GLY A 116 13.38 -11.26 -1.71
CA GLY A 116 12.78 -11.24 -0.39
C GLY A 116 12.50 -9.86 0.20
N TYR A 117 12.83 -8.79 -0.52
CA TYR A 117 12.59 -7.42 -0.07
C TYR A 117 11.42 -6.81 -0.85
N SER A 118 10.51 -6.16 -0.13
CA SER A 118 9.41 -5.44 -0.77
C SER A 118 9.92 -4.16 -1.41
N ILE A 119 9.52 -3.95 -2.67
CA ILE A 119 10.01 -2.83 -3.49
C ILE A 119 8.90 -1.82 -3.78
N GLY A 120 7.69 -2.28 -4.04
CA GLY A 120 6.59 -1.40 -4.40
C GLY A 120 5.33 -2.17 -4.75
N TRP A 121 4.40 -1.48 -5.38
CA TRP A 121 3.12 -2.05 -5.80
C TRP A 121 3.04 -2.24 -7.31
N GLY A 122 2.25 -3.20 -7.70
CA GLY A 122 1.78 -3.35 -9.06
C GLY A 122 0.32 -3.80 -9.02
N LYS A 123 -0.39 -3.65 -10.13
CA LYS A 123 -1.77 -4.10 -10.26
C LYS A 123 -1.89 -5.07 -11.42
N GLY A 124 -2.19 -6.32 -11.10
CA GLY A 124 -2.25 -7.39 -12.07
C GLY A 124 -3.60 -7.55 -12.73
N ASP A 125 -3.60 -8.02 -13.97
CA ASP A 125 -4.81 -8.39 -14.71
C ASP A 125 -4.83 -9.88 -15.13
N GLY A 126 -3.90 -10.67 -14.59
CA GLY A 126 -3.75 -12.08 -14.89
C GLY A 126 -2.73 -12.38 -16.01
N ASN A 127 -2.28 -11.37 -16.73
CA ASN A 127 -1.30 -11.50 -17.81
C ASN A 127 -0.08 -10.62 -17.58
N VAL A 128 -0.32 -9.39 -17.14
CA VAL A 128 0.73 -8.42 -16.89
C VAL A 128 0.45 -7.70 -15.57
N LEU A 129 1.49 -7.11 -15.03
CA LEU A 129 1.42 -6.30 -13.83
C LEU A 129 1.64 -4.84 -14.24
N LYS A 130 0.60 -4.01 -14.04
CA LYS A 130 0.71 -2.57 -14.26
C LYS A 130 1.60 -1.97 -13.20
N ASN A 131 2.47 -1.07 -13.61
CA ASN A 131 3.49 -0.49 -12.74
C ASN A 131 2.93 0.63 -11.88
N HIS A 132 3.09 0.51 -10.57
CA HIS A 132 2.74 1.56 -9.61
C HIS A 132 3.97 2.02 -8.80
N TYR A 133 5.17 1.76 -9.31
CA TYR A 133 6.38 2.29 -8.72
C TYR A 133 6.40 3.82 -8.87
N PRO A 134 6.75 4.58 -7.82
CA PRO A 134 6.68 6.04 -7.89
C PRO A 134 7.51 6.62 -9.03
N LYS A 135 6.92 7.53 -9.80
CA LYS A 135 7.58 8.13 -10.96
C LYS A 135 8.91 8.79 -10.61
N GLY A 136 8.99 9.43 -9.46
CA GLY A 136 10.21 10.08 -9.01
C GLY A 136 11.36 9.14 -8.66
N LEU A 137 11.08 7.85 -8.49
CA LEU A 137 12.08 6.83 -8.15
C LEU A 137 12.49 5.98 -9.36
N ARG A 138 11.84 6.11 -10.49
CA ARG A 138 12.11 5.30 -11.68
C ARG A 138 13.50 5.55 -12.24
N ARG A 139 14.09 4.50 -12.72
CA ARG A 139 15.46 4.51 -13.26
C ARG A 139 15.51 4.18 -14.73
#